data_66e5bd7f9c684adfe91c4f8fa0c1c25d
#
_entry.id   66e5bd7f9c684adfe91c4f8fa0c1c25d
#
_cell.length_a   1.000
_cell.length_b   1.000
_cell.length_c   1.000
_cell.angle_alpha   90.00
_cell.angle_beta   90.00
_cell.angle_gamma   90.00
#
_symmetry.space_group_name_H-M   'P 1'
#
loop_
_entity.id
_entity.type
_entity.pdbx_description
1 polymer ?
#
loop_
_entity_poly.entity_id
_entity_poly.type
_entity_poly.pdbx_seq_one_letter_code
_entity_poly.pdbx_strand_id
1 'polypeptide(L)'
;MKVTEVEIHDGDVDHSYRTVGEISAKVEAATLFPKTPTLEDINFKLQEKASQLGANAVIKVEYNRGMSQASGVAVVLESDEVNWATEFLEYQR
;
A
#
# COMPACT_ATOMS: atom_id res chain seq x y z
N MET A 1 -4.79 11.88 3.58
CA MET A 1 -3.60 11.25 2.92
C MET A 1 -3.88 11.04 1.45
N LYS A 2 -2.93 11.37 0.62
CA LYS A 2 -3.08 11.15 -0.82
C LYS A 2 -2.87 9.69 -1.16
N VAL A 3 -3.58 9.21 -2.17
CA VAL A 3 -3.47 7.82 -2.61
C VAL A 3 -2.02 7.44 -2.92
N THR A 4 -1.27 8.35 -3.55
CA THR A 4 0.12 8.09 -3.93
C THR A 4 1.08 8.03 -2.74
N GLU A 5 0.63 8.40 -1.55
CA GLU A 5 1.44 8.29 -0.33
C GLU A 5 1.36 6.90 0.30
N VAL A 6 0.44 6.06 -0.17
CA VAL A 6 0.35 4.68 0.31
C VAL A 6 1.55 3.89 -0.23
N GLU A 7 2.31 3.29 0.67
CA GLU A 7 3.49 2.51 0.30
C GLU A 7 3.09 1.14 -0.22
N ILE A 8 3.83 0.64 -1.19
CA ILE A 8 3.62 -0.70 -1.75
C ILE A 8 4.89 -1.52 -1.52
N HIS A 9 4.73 -2.65 -0.86
CA HIS A 9 5.84 -3.56 -0.55
C HIS A 9 5.51 -4.96 -1.04
N ASP A 10 6.43 -5.60 -1.74
CA ASP A 10 6.24 -6.95 -2.23
C ASP A 10 6.48 -8.01 -1.17
N GLY A 11 7.04 -7.64 -0.05
CA GLY A 11 7.25 -8.52 1.09
C GLY A 11 6.68 -7.92 2.36
N ASP A 12 7.19 -8.36 3.48
CA ASP A 12 6.83 -7.79 4.76
C ASP A 12 7.71 -6.58 5.06
N VAL A 13 7.42 -5.88 6.13
CA VAL A 13 8.18 -4.71 6.55
C VAL A 13 8.67 -4.90 7.99
N ASP A 14 9.76 -4.21 8.32
CA ASP A 14 10.37 -4.28 9.64
C ASP A 14 9.78 -3.30 10.64
N HIS A 15 8.64 -2.76 10.33
CA HIS A 15 7.94 -1.81 11.20
C HIS A 15 6.72 -2.48 11.82
N SER A 16 6.36 -2.03 13.01
CA SER A 16 5.10 -2.45 13.59
C SER A 16 3.95 -1.92 12.74
N TYR A 17 2.92 -2.73 12.57
CA TYR A 17 1.76 -2.32 11.79
C TYR A 17 0.51 -2.99 12.31
N ARG A 18 -0.61 -2.41 11.94
CA ARG A 18 -1.93 -2.96 12.24
C ARG A 18 -2.56 -3.38 10.91
N THR A 19 -2.97 -4.62 10.82
CA THR A 19 -3.65 -5.15 9.61
C THR A 19 -5.06 -4.60 9.53
N VAL A 20 -5.41 -4.02 8.40
CA VAL A 20 -6.76 -3.52 8.13
C VAL A 20 -7.57 -4.57 7.38
N GLY A 21 -6.95 -5.22 6.40
CA GLY A 21 -7.63 -6.27 5.63
C GLY A 21 -6.87 -6.65 4.38
N GLU A 22 -7.33 -7.71 3.75
CA GLU A 22 -6.78 -8.14 2.47
C GLU A 22 -7.47 -7.36 1.35
N ILE A 23 -6.70 -6.96 0.36
CA ILE A 23 -7.23 -6.25 -0.80
C ILE A 23 -6.72 -6.90 -2.08
N SER A 24 -7.47 -6.68 -3.14
CA SER A 24 -7.03 -7.08 -4.47
C SER A 24 -7.44 -6.01 -5.46
N ALA A 25 -6.73 -5.94 -6.56
CA ALA A 25 -6.99 -4.97 -7.60
C ALA A 25 -6.84 -5.63 -8.95
N LYS A 26 -7.61 -5.12 -9.91
CA LYS A 26 -7.60 -5.61 -11.27
C LYS A 26 -7.62 -4.43 -12.21
N VAL A 27 -6.77 -4.48 -13.23
CA VAL A 27 -6.72 -3.45 -14.27
C VAL A 27 -7.09 -4.11 -15.59
N GLU A 28 -8.09 -3.54 -16.26
CA GLU A 28 -8.51 -4.03 -17.57
C GLU A 28 -8.01 -3.09 -18.65
N ALA A 29 -7.61 -3.68 -19.80
CA ALA A 29 -7.21 -2.88 -20.93
C ALA A 29 -8.39 -2.08 -21.45
N ALA A 30 -8.15 -0.81 -21.79
CA ALA A 30 -9.18 0.01 -22.39
C ALA A 30 -9.52 -0.52 -23.79
N THR A 31 -10.81 -0.56 -24.12
CA THR A 31 -11.24 -1.10 -25.40
C THR A 31 -10.89 -0.17 -26.57
N LEU A 32 -10.94 1.14 -26.31
CA LEU A 32 -10.64 2.13 -27.36
C LEU A 32 -9.15 2.36 -27.56
N PHE A 33 -8.39 2.24 -26.49
CA PHE A 33 -6.93 2.40 -26.52
C PHE A 33 -6.30 1.24 -25.78
N PRO A 34 -6.25 0.07 -26.42
CA PRO A 34 -5.69 -1.12 -25.77
C PRO A 34 -4.25 -0.84 -25.33
N LYS A 35 -4.00 -1.08 -24.08
CA LYS A 35 -2.70 -0.83 -23.49
C LYS A 35 -2.40 -1.96 -22.52
N THR A 36 -1.17 -2.45 -22.58
CA THR A 36 -0.75 -3.44 -21.61
C THR A 36 -0.72 -2.81 -20.23
N PRO A 37 -1.40 -3.41 -19.22
CA PRO A 37 -1.33 -2.88 -17.86
C PRO A 37 0.12 -2.84 -17.37
N THR A 38 0.47 -1.77 -16.68
CA THR A 38 1.80 -1.61 -16.10
C THR A 38 1.75 -1.82 -14.60
N LEU A 39 2.92 -2.02 -14.02
CA LEU A 39 3.05 -2.13 -12.57
C LEU A 39 2.47 -0.88 -11.88
N GLU A 40 2.70 0.29 -12.46
CA GLU A 40 2.18 1.53 -11.90
C GLU A 40 0.64 1.55 -11.88
N ASP A 41 0.02 1.06 -12.92
CA ASP A 41 -1.44 1.02 -13.02
C ASP A 41 -2.04 0.17 -11.90
N ILE A 42 -1.51 -1.03 -11.72
CA ILE A 42 -2.05 -1.94 -10.71
C ILE A 42 -1.73 -1.46 -9.29
N ASN A 43 -0.54 -0.88 -9.09
CA ASN A 43 -0.17 -0.33 -7.79
C ASN A 43 -1.08 0.84 -7.42
N PHE A 44 -1.42 1.68 -8.37
CA PHE A 44 -2.34 2.78 -8.10
C PHE A 44 -3.71 2.26 -7.63
N LYS A 45 -4.20 1.19 -8.24
CA LYS A 45 -5.46 0.58 -7.82
C LYS A 45 -5.37 0.02 -6.40
N LEU A 46 -4.26 -0.61 -6.06
CA LEU A 46 -4.04 -1.09 -4.69
C LEU A 46 -3.99 0.08 -3.71
N GLN A 47 -3.30 1.15 -4.08
CA GLN A 47 -3.20 2.35 -3.25
C GLN A 47 -4.58 2.98 -3.02
N GLU A 48 -5.41 3.04 -4.05
CA GLU A 48 -6.77 3.56 -3.91
C GLU A 48 -7.57 2.75 -2.89
N LYS A 49 -7.53 1.42 -3.03
CA LYS A 49 -8.27 0.55 -2.14
C LYS A 49 -7.79 0.64 -0.70
N ALA A 50 -6.47 0.66 -0.51
CA ALA A 50 -5.89 0.80 0.81
C ALA A 50 -6.28 2.14 1.44
N SER A 51 -6.20 3.20 0.67
CA SER A 51 -6.57 4.53 1.14
C SER A 51 -8.02 4.58 1.60
N GLN A 52 -8.92 3.93 0.88
CA GLN A 52 -10.33 3.88 1.24
C GLN A 52 -10.56 3.17 2.58
N LEU A 53 -9.68 2.27 2.94
CA LEU A 53 -9.74 1.55 4.22
C LEU A 53 -9.01 2.29 5.34
N GLY A 54 -8.38 3.42 5.04
CA GLY A 54 -7.61 4.16 6.01
C GLY A 54 -6.20 3.61 6.21
N ALA A 55 -5.75 2.71 5.34
CA ALA A 55 -4.41 2.16 5.41
C ALA A 55 -3.41 3.09 4.76
N ASN A 56 -2.16 3.03 5.20
CA ASN A 56 -1.08 3.82 4.61
C ASN A 56 -0.03 2.98 3.91
N ALA A 57 -0.23 1.66 3.87
CA ALA A 57 0.68 0.76 3.17
C ALA A 57 -0.04 -0.51 2.76
N VAL A 58 0.51 -1.16 1.75
CA VAL A 58 0.10 -2.51 1.33
C VAL A 58 1.36 -3.36 1.33
N ILE A 59 1.31 -4.49 2.03
CA ILE A 59 2.44 -5.40 2.16
C ILE A 59 2.11 -6.75 1.54
N LYS A 60 3.14 -7.55 1.32
CA LYS A 60 3.01 -8.92 0.79
C LYS A 60 2.24 -8.92 -0.52
N VAL A 61 2.55 -7.95 -1.38
CA VAL A 61 1.85 -7.79 -2.66
C VAL A 61 2.31 -8.86 -3.64
N GLU A 62 1.36 -9.52 -4.26
CA GLU A 62 1.62 -10.50 -5.28
C GLU A 62 0.91 -10.10 -6.57
N TYR A 63 1.58 -10.29 -7.69
CA TYR A 63 1.06 -9.93 -9.00
C TYR A 63 0.85 -11.18 -9.83
N ASN A 64 -0.19 -11.17 -10.67
CA ASN A 64 -0.36 -12.24 -11.62
C ASN A 64 0.66 -12.06 -12.76
N ARG A 65 0.72 -13.08 -13.64
CA ARG A 65 1.73 -13.11 -14.70
C ARG A 65 1.65 -11.93 -15.65
N GLY A 66 0.45 -11.43 -15.92
CA GLY A 66 0.25 -10.33 -16.86
C GLY A 66 0.25 -8.95 -16.21
N MET A 67 0.51 -8.85 -14.91
CA MET A 67 0.45 -7.59 -14.17
C MET A 67 -0.93 -6.91 -14.23
N SER A 68 -1.96 -7.68 -14.53
CA SER A 68 -3.32 -7.16 -14.62
C SER A 68 -4.09 -7.32 -13.32
N GLN A 69 -3.55 -8.07 -12.39
CA GLN A 69 -4.21 -8.38 -11.13
C GLN A 69 -3.16 -8.50 -10.03
N ALA A 70 -3.50 -8.01 -8.85
CA ALA A 70 -2.61 -8.10 -7.70
C ALA A 70 -3.42 -8.21 -6.43
N SER A 71 -2.81 -8.75 -5.40
CA SER A 71 -3.40 -8.81 -4.07
C SER A 71 -2.35 -8.45 -3.05
N GLY A 72 -2.80 -8.05 -1.88
CA GLY A 72 -1.91 -7.70 -0.78
C GLY A 72 -2.68 -7.48 0.49
N VAL A 73 -1.98 -7.11 1.54
CA VAL A 73 -2.57 -6.84 2.85
C VAL A 73 -2.46 -5.35 3.13
N ALA A 74 -3.59 -4.70 3.31
CA ALA A 74 -3.64 -3.28 3.67
C ALA A 74 -3.35 -3.15 5.17
N VAL A 75 -2.41 -2.29 5.51
CA VAL A 75 -1.99 -2.11 6.90
C VAL A 75 -1.81 -0.63 7.21
N VAL A 76 -1.87 -0.31 8.50
CA VAL A 76 -1.47 0.99 8.99
C VAL A 76 -0.12 0.81 9.67
N LEU A 77 0.91 1.35 9.07
CA LEU A 77 2.25 1.31 9.64
C LEU A 77 2.31 2.26 10.84
N GLU A 78 2.86 1.77 11.93
CA GLU A 78 3.15 2.61 13.06
C GLU A 78 4.46 3.33 12.77
N SER A 79 4.41 4.65 12.86
CA SER A 79 5.56 5.46 12.50
C SER A 79 6.62 5.42 13.58
N ASP A 80 7.82 5.01 13.21
CA ASP A 80 8.97 5.11 14.09
C ASP A 80 9.26 6.57 14.46
N GLU A 81 8.93 7.49 13.57
CA GLU A 81 9.08 8.91 13.84
C GLU A 81 8.20 9.35 15.00
N VAL A 82 6.96 8.85 15.05
CA VAL A 82 6.06 9.18 16.16
C VAL A 82 6.62 8.64 17.46
N ASN A 83 7.08 7.40 17.47
CA ASN A 83 7.68 6.80 18.66
C ASN A 83 8.94 7.55 19.08
N TRP A 84 9.79 7.85 18.10
CA TRP A 84 11.00 8.61 18.36
C TRP A 84 10.70 9.98 18.95
N ALA A 85 9.72 10.68 18.39
CA ALA A 85 9.34 12.01 18.88
C ALA A 85 8.82 11.93 20.30
N THR A 86 8.04 10.92 20.63
CA THR A 86 7.51 10.73 21.97
C THR A 86 8.65 10.51 22.96
N GLU A 87 9.60 9.62 22.64
CA GLU A 87 10.75 9.36 23.47
C GLU A 87 11.61 10.60 23.65
N PHE A 88 11.82 11.34 22.58
CA PHE A 88 12.60 12.55 22.61
C PHE A 88 11.96 13.59 23.54
N LEU A 89 10.66 13.75 23.45
CA LEU A 89 9.96 14.70 24.30
C LEU A 89 10.04 14.31 25.77
N GLU A 90 10.02 13.04 26.08
CA GLU A 90 10.18 12.56 27.44
C GLU A 90 11.55 12.93 27.99
N TYR A 91 12.59 12.85 27.17
CA TYR A 91 13.94 13.23 27.58
C TYR A 91 14.08 14.72 27.84
N GLN A 92 13.22 15.53 27.26
CA GLN A 92 13.29 16.98 27.39
C GLN A 92 12.66 17.51 28.68
N ARG A 93 12.04 16.68 29.41
CA ARG A 93 11.37 17.06 30.66
C ARG A 93 12.32 17.22 31.83
#